data_88a73a8160bb13746a85760b4ba7815f
#
_entry.id   88a73a8160bb13746a85760b4ba7815f
#
_cell.length_a   1.000
_cell.length_b   1.000
_cell.length_c   1.000
_cell.angle_alpha   90.00
_cell.angle_beta   90.00
_cell.angle_gamma   90.00
#
_symmetry.space_group_name_H-M   'P 1'
#
loop_
_entity.id
_entity.type
_entity.pdbx_description
1 polymer ?
#
loop_
_entity_poly.entity_id
_entity_poly.type
_entity_poly.pdbx_seq_one_letter_code
_entity_poly.pdbx_strand_id
1 'polypeptide(L)'
;MRARTVGVVVGLALVMLTATPYLATGQIEARAQLTFTKDIAPILQRSCENCHRPGGGAPMPLVTYTDVRPWARAIKGRTSSREMPPWFVDKTIGIQRFRDDPSLSDAEVAMIAAWADDGAPRGNPADMPPPLQWPDGKWSIGTPDLVVSSPVTTVEALAPDWYGIVNPPSPTGLSEDRWIKTVEIKEVILDDDGLAIESGDLRTSETASDAGRADLNLFVVHHAVINAATIPEKEDDSHPNAQSDTDSGIGNRGLFGIVHELGQNATVFPDHVGVKLPANSVLNYSNTHLHSIGRRVRARLDTAFTFHPRGYEPKYVQTSSAQSGGFELELDIPAGDSNVMRDGFFRITSPTMLMTFEPHLHSSGKRMCIEALYPNNAREMLNCADYNHNWVRVYVYEDDAAPLLPTGTVLHMLAWYDNSPTNPRVVDPRNWKGWGNRSIDDMFYHLPRLIFLTEEEFQAEVAARGTSQLFSNSQNQ
;
A
#
# COMPACT_ATOMS: atom_id res chain seq x y z
N MET A 1 -91.85 3.01 59.11
CA MET A 1 -91.62 1.97 58.05
C MET A 1 -90.25 1.41 58.24
N ARG A 2 -90.16 0.10 58.43
CA ARG A 2 -88.99 -0.57 58.95
C ARG A 2 -87.95 -0.87 57.81
N ALA A 3 -86.74 -0.42 57.98
CA ALA A 3 -85.63 -0.81 57.15
C ALA A 3 -84.92 -2.05 57.72
N ARG A 4 -84.71 -3.08 56.88
CA ARG A 4 -84.02 -4.29 57.29
C ARG A 4 -82.54 -4.15 56.74
N THR A 5 -81.64 -4.24 57.70
CA THR A 5 -80.18 -4.28 57.41
C THR A 5 -79.77 -5.74 57.11
N VAL A 6 -79.15 -5.97 55.98
CA VAL A 6 -78.50 -7.25 55.63
C VAL A 6 -77.00 -7.07 55.80
N GLY A 7 -76.41 -7.84 56.70
CA GLY A 7 -74.97 -7.85 56.91
C GLY A 7 -74.28 -8.82 55.93
N VAL A 8 -73.27 -8.36 55.29
CA VAL A 8 -72.42 -9.18 54.49
C VAL A 8 -71.11 -9.42 55.26
N VAL A 9 -70.83 -10.69 55.56
CA VAL A 9 -69.55 -11.14 56.14
C VAL A 9 -68.58 -11.35 55.02
N VAL A 10 -67.49 -10.57 54.95
CA VAL A 10 -66.42 -10.75 54.05
C VAL A 10 -65.28 -11.54 54.76
N GLY A 11 -65.07 -12.78 54.33
CA GLY A 11 -63.99 -13.61 54.81
C GLY A 11 -62.66 -13.21 54.12
N LEU A 12 -61.71 -12.77 54.90
CA LEU A 12 -60.33 -12.54 54.43
C LEU A 12 -59.60 -13.90 54.38
N ALA A 13 -59.36 -14.38 53.18
CA ALA A 13 -58.41 -15.48 52.98
C ALA A 13 -57.00 -14.92 52.87
N LEU A 14 -56.15 -15.18 53.85
CA LEU A 14 -54.74 -14.81 53.89
C LEU A 14 -53.91 -15.80 53.02
N VAL A 15 -53.55 -15.41 51.81
CA VAL A 15 -52.64 -16.18 50.97
C VAL A 15 -51.24 -15.82 51.37
N MET A 16 -50.53 -16.69 52.08
CA MET A 16 -49.03 -16.59 52.28
C MET A 16 -48.36 -16.97 51.00
N LEU A 17 -47.87 -15.98 50.27
CA LEU A 17 -46.87 -16.18 49.22
C LEU A 17 -45.50 -16.43 49.85
N THR A 18 -45.06 -17.68 49.83
CA THR A 18 -43.66 -18.03 50.11
C THR A 18 -42.79 -17.63 48.91
N ALA A 19 -42.15 -16.47 49.00
CA ALA A 19 -41.14 -16.06 48.01
C ALA A 19 -39.87 -16.91 48.24
N THR A 20 -39.69 -17.92 47.43
CA THR A 20 -38.39 -18.58 47.29
C THR A 20 -37.43 -17.65 46.55
N PRO A 21 -36.25 -17.31 47.08
CA PRO A 21 -35.27 -16.54 46.33
C PRO A 21 -34.75 -17.43 45.21
N TYR A 22 -35.14 -17.13 43.97
CA TYR A 22 -34.46 -17.66 42.80
C TYR A 22 -33.07 -17.01 42.79
N LEU A 23 -32.04 -17.73 43.29
CA LEU A 23 -30.65 -17.43 43.01
C LEU A 23 -30.45 -17.74 41.52
N ALA A 24 -30.59 -16.73 40.70
CA ALA A 24 -30.09 -16.75 39.32
C ALA A 24 -28.58 -16.84 39.41
N THR A 25 -28.03 -18.05 39.44
CA THR A 25 -26.65 -18.33 39.14
C THR A 25 -26.50 -18.02 37.63
N GLY A 26 -26.23 -16.76 37.34
CA GLY A 26 -25.70 -16.37 36.03
C GLY A 26 -24.42 -17.16 35.86
N GLN A 27 -24.46 -18.24 35.09
CA GLN A 27 -23.26 -18.82 34.55
C GLN A 27 -22.59 -17.71 33.71
N ILE A 28 -21.61 -17.04 34.29
CA ILE A 28 -20.63 -16.31 33.52
C ILE A 28 -19.95 -17.40 32.71
N GLU A 29 -20.37 -17.60 31.45
CA GLU A 29 -19.60 -18.38 30.50
C GLU A 29 -18.22 -17.78 30.53
N ALA A 30 -17.23 -18.55 31.02
CA ALA A 30 -15.86 -18.13 31.05
C ALA A 30 -15.48 -17.88 29.59
N ARG A 31 -15.38 -16.61 29.21
CA ARG A 31 -14.91 -16.20 27.88
C ARG A 31 -13.58 -16.92 27.68
N ALA A 32 -13.50 -17.78 26.67
CA ALA A 32 -12.27 -18.49 26.37
C ALA A 32 -11.13 -17.47 26.26
N GLN A 33 -10.09 -17.69 27.07
CA GLN A 33 -8.95 -16.77 27.12
C GLN A 33 -8.27 -16.76 25.75
N LEU A 34 -8.16 -15.59 25.14
CA LEU A 34 -7.41 -15.41 23.89
C LEU A 34 -5.93 -15.68 24.15
N THR A 35 -5.28 -16.41 23.25
CA THR A 35 -3.88 -16.78 23.36
C THR A 35 -3.09 -16.44 22.10
N PHE A 36 -1.79 -16.22 22.27
CA PHE A 36 -0.93 -15.94 21.12
C PHE A 36 -0.97 -17.07 20.09
N THR A 37 -0.71 -18.31 20.53
CA THR A 37 -0.52 -19.45 19.62
C THR A 37 -1.76 -19.78 18.80
N LYS A 38 -2.95 -19.67 19.39
CA LYS A 38 -4.19 -20.07 18.73
C LYS A 38 -4.86 -18.93 17.99
N ASP A 39 -4.87 -17.73 18.61
CA ASP A 39 -5.76 -16.65 18.17
C ASP A 39 -5.00 -15.51 17.47
N ILE A 40 -3.79 -15.20 17.92
CA ILE A 40 -3.04 -14.03 17.45
C ILE A 40 -2.01 -14.36 16.37
N ALA A 41 -1.26 -15.46 16.53
CA ALA A 41 -0.25 -15.85 15.56
C ALA A 41 -0.79 -16.00 14.12
N PRO A 42 -1.99 -16.61 13.90
CA PRO A 42 -2.55 -16.68 12.54
C PRO A 42 -2.82 -15.32 11.92
N ILE A 43 -3.25 -14.34 12.75
CA ILE A 43 -3.48 -12.97 12.29
C ILE A 43 -2.15 -12.30 11.90
N LEU A 44 -1.13 -12.44 12.76
CA LEU A 44 0.19 -11.86 12.50
C LEU A 44 0.85 -12.47 11.26
N GLN A 45 0.76 -13.79 11.08
CA GLN A 45 1.26 -14.45 9.88
C GLN A 45 0.67 -13.90 8.61
N ARG A 46 -0.65 -13.76 8.55
CA ARG A 46 -1.34 -13.25 7.36
C ARG A 46 -1.05 -11.76 7.11
N SER A 47 -1.05 -10.93 8.16
CA SER A 47 -1.16 -9.48 8.03
C SER A 47 0.13 -8.71 8.36
N CYS A 48 1.09 -9.32 9.04
CA CYS A 48 2.25 -8.61 9.60
C CYS A 48 3.60 -9.21 9.20
N GLU A 49 3.72 -10.55 9.16
CA GLU A 49 5.01 -11.22 8.97
C GLU A 49 5.65 -10.95 7.60
N ASN A 50 4.87 -10.56 6.59
CA ASN A 50 5.47 -10.20 5.30
C ASN A 50 6.54 -9.11 5.45
N CYS A 51 6.32 -8.13 6.32
CA CYS A 51 7.30 -7.09 6.65
C CYS A 51 8.05 -7.38 7.95
N HIS A 52 7.34 -7.85 9.00
CA HIS A 52 7.86 -8.07 10.34
C HIS A 52 8.45 -9.48 10.52
N ARG A 53 9.51 -9.79 9.79
CA ARG A 53 10.26 -11.03 9.84
C ARG A 53 11.77 -10.77 9.74
N PRO A 54 12.62 -11.73 10.12
CA PRO A 54 14.06 -11.62 9.85
C PRO A 54 14.32 -11.38 8.36
N GLY A 55 15.10 -10.37 8.02
CA GLY A 55 15.35 -9.95 6.64
C GLY A 55 14.18 -9.27 5.92
N GLY A 56 13.07 -8.98 6.62
CA GLY A 56 11.96 -8.15 6.13
C GLY A 56 12.23 -6.65 6.28
N GLY A 57 11.34 -5.83 5.75
CA GLY A 57 11.48 -4.36 5.75
C GLY A 57 11.13 -3.67 7.09
N ALA A 58 10.64 -4.41 8.09
CA ALA A 58 10.26 -3.83 9.39
C ALA A 58 11.36 -4.03 10.45
N PRO A 59 11.46 -3.11 11.44
CA PRO A 59 12.60 -3.07 12.37
C PRO A 59 12.61 -4.21 13.41
N MET A 60 11.48 -4.91 13.60
CA MET A 60 11.39 -6.03 14.55
C MET A 60 10.57 -7.17 13.96
N PRO A 61 10.98 -8.44 14.20
CA PRO A 61 10.18 -9.58 13.81
C PRO A 61 8.94 -9.72 14.70
N LEU A 62 7.85 -10.26 14.14
CA LEU A 62 6.61 -10.62 14.84
C LEU A 62 6.25 -12.10 14.60
N VAL A 63 7.25 -12.98 14.59
CA VAL A 63 7.13 -14.38 14.20
C VAL A 63 6.87 -15.28 15.40
N THR A 64 7.67 -15.14 16.47
CA THR A 64 7.55 -15.98 17.66
C THR A 64 6.90 -15.22 18.81
N TYR A 65 6.38 -15.97 19.78
CA TYR A 65 5.87 -15.35 21.03
C TYR A 65 6.89 -14.45 21.70
N THR A 66 8.16 -14.86 21.71
CA THR A 66 9.25 -14.11 22.32
C THR A 66 9.49 -12.78 21.59
N ASP A 67 9.34 -12.78 20.28
CA ASP A 67 9.44 -11.55 19.47
C ASP A 67 8.24 -10.62 19.71
N VAL A 68 7.04 -11.17 19.78
CA VAL A 68 5.79 -10.40 19.78
C VAL A 68 5.44 -9.85 21.17
N ARG A 69 5.67 -10.65 22.22
CA ARG A 69 5.23 -10.33 23.59
C ARG A 69 5.70 -8.96 24.10
N PRO A 70 6.94 -8.51 23.88
CA PRO A 70 7.41 -7.17 24.29
C PRO A 70 6.64 -6.04 23.62
N TRP A 71 6.11 -6.27 22.41
CA TRP A 71 5.43 -5.28 21.59
C TRP A 71 3.90 -5.31 21.69
N ALA A 72 3.31 -6.19 22.50
CA ALA A 72 1.88 -6.40 22.56
C ALA A 72 1.06 -5.12 22.74
N ARG A 73 1.51 -4.20 23.61
CA ARG A 73 0.87 -2.90 23.82
C ARG A 73 0.99 -1.98 22.59
N ALA A 74 2.15 -1.97 21.93
CA ALA A 74 2.36 -1.18 20.72
C ALA A 74 1.55 -1.74 19.56
N ILE A 75 1.51 -3.06 19.40
CA ILE A 75 0.68 -3.74 18.38
C ILE A 75 -0.79 -3.35 18.58
N LYS A 76 -1.32 -3.45 19.82
CA LYS A 76 -2.68 -2.99 20.13
C LYS A 76 -2.89 -1.53 19.71
N GLY A 77 -1.98 -0.63 20.08
CA GLY A 77 -2.10 0.78 19.75
C GLY A 77 -2.15 1.02 18.25
N ARG A 78 -1.20 0.45 17.51
CA ARG A 78 -1.08 0.65 16.06
C ARG A 78 -2.20 -0.01 15.26
N THR A 79 -2.70 -1.16 15.68
CA THR A 79 -3.83 -1.82 15.01
C THR A 79 -5.15 -1.12 15.33
N SER A 80 -5.35 -0.64 16.56
CA SER A 80 -6.55 0.12 16.96
C SER A 80 -6.65 1.46 16.24
N SER A 81 -5.52 2.14 16.00
CA SER A 81 -5.47 3.39 15.21
C SER A 81 -5.48 3.14 13.70
N ARG A 82 -5.50 1.90 13.23
CA ARG A 82 -5.41 1.52 11.81
C ARG A 82 -4.12 2.00 11.12
N GLU A 83 -3.07 2.30 11.87
CA GLU A 83 -1.77 2.61 11.31
C GLU A 83 -1.05 1.35 10.80
N MET A 84 -1.31 0.20 11.42
CA MET A 84 -0.77 -1.11 11.03
C MET A 84 -1.87 -2.17 10.93
N PRO A 85 -1.80 -3.01 9.89
CA PRO A 85 -0.94 -2.89 8.72
C PRO A 85 -1.28 -1.63 7.91
N PRO A 86 -0.31 -1.05 7.14
CA PRO A 86 -0.54 0.17 6.36
C PRO A 86 -1.41 -0.12 5.14
N TRP A 87 -2.73 -0.12 5.35
CA TRP A 87 -3.75 -0.36 4.34
C TRP A 87 -4.93 0.57 4.58
N PHE A 88 -5.13 1.54 3.70
CA PHE A 88 -5.98 2.70 3.96
C PHE A 88 -7.18 2.79 3.04
N VAL A 89 -7.45 1.76 2.22
CA VAL A 89 -8.66 1.70 1.37
C VAL A 89 -9.90 1.75 2.25
N ASP A 90 -10.83 2.62 1.89
CA ASP A 90 -12.14 2.71 2.53
C ASP A 90 -12.96 1.44 2.25
N LYS A 91 -13.20 0.65 3.29
CA LYS A 91 -13.85 -0.66 3.19
C LYS A 91 -15.34 -0.59 2.83
N THR A 92 -15.92 0.62 2.81
CA THR A 92 -17.33 0.86 2.53
C THR A 92 -17.58 1.39 1.11
N ILE A 93 -16.52 1.71 0.36
CA ILE A 93 -16.61 2.38 -0.93
C ILE A 93 -15.95 1.56 -2.03
N GLY A 94 -16.68 1.33 -3.11
CA GLY A 94 -16.18 0.78 -4.36
C GLY A 94 -15.66 -0.65 -4.28
N ILE A 95 -14.64 -0.94 -5.06
CA ILE A 95 -14.08 -2.29 -5.23
C ILE A 95 -13.26 -2.67 -4.00
N GLN A 96 -13.57 -3.83 -3.41
CA GLN A 96 -12.90 -4.32 -2.19
C GLN A 96 -11.99 -5.56 -2.47
N ARG A 97 -11.84 -5.94 -3.73
CA ARG A 97 -11.09 -7.12 -4.15
C ARG A 97 -9.71 -6.72 -4.65
N PHE A 98 -8.76 -6.75 -3.71
CA PHE A 98 -7.35 -6.45 -3.97
C PHE A 98 -6.48 -7.66 -3.70
N ARG A 99 -5.38 -7.77 -4.44
CA ARG A 99 -4.32 -8.76 -4.18
C ARG A 99 -3.62 -8.42 -2.87
N ASP A 100 -3.29 -9.45 -2.11
CA ASP A 100 -2.45 -9.36 -0.91
C ASP A 100 -2.95 -8.32 0.12
N ASP A 101 -4.28 -8.18 0.29
CA ASP A 101 -4.88 -7.29 1.29
C ASP A 101 -4.52 -7.74 2.72
N PRO A 102 -3.62 -7.03 3.44
CA PRO A 102 -3.21 -7.39 4.79
C PRO A 102 -4.16 -6.82 5.85
N SER A 103 -5.22 -6.14 5.48
CA SER A 103 -6.06 -5.41 6.42
C SER A 103 -6.70 -6.33 7.47
N LEU A 104 -6.94 -5.75 8.64
CA LEU A 104 -7.59 -6.42 9.75
C LEU A 104 -9.09 -6.07 9.78
N SER A 105 -9.92 -7.06 10.05
CA SER A 105 -11.31 -6.85 10.42
C SER A 105 -11.44 -6.18 11.80
N ASP A 106 -12.58 -5.58 12.09
CA ASP A 106 -12.86 -5.01 13.43
C ASP A 106 -12.77 -6.06 14.54
N ALA A 107 -13.21 -7.29 14.23
CA ALA A 107 -13.11 -8.41 15.15
C ALA A 107 -11.65 -8.78 15.48
N GLU A 108 -10.77 -8.81 14.49
CA GLU A 108 -9.35 -9.10 14.69
C GLU A 108 -8.63 -8.00 15.47
N VAL A 109 -8.96 -6.74 15.21
CA VAL A 109 -8.45 -5.61 16.00
C VAL A 109 -8.90 -5.73 17.45
N ALA A 110 -10.18 -6.06 17.69
CA ALA A 110 -10.69 -6.28 19.03
C ALA A 110 -10.04 -7.49 19.73
N MET A 111 -9.77 -8.58 19.00
CA MET A 111 -9.05 -9.75 19.52
C MET A 111 -7.62 -9.40 19.95
N ILE A 112 -6.87 -8.69 19.11
CA ILE A 112 -5.51 -8.23 19.42
C ILE A 112 -5.53 -7.32 20.66
N ALA A 113 -6.49 -6.40 20.74
CA ALA A 113 -6.62 -5.49 21.87
C ALA A 113 -6.90 -6.24 23.17
N ALA A 114 -7.87 -7.15 23.17
CA ALA A 114 -8.24 -7.94 24.32
C ALA A 114 -7.08 -8.85 24.79
N TRP A 115 -6.40 -9.52 23.85
CA TRP A 115 -5.23 -10.33 24.18
C TRP A 115 -4.10 -9.51 24.84
N ALA A 116 -3.83 -8.32 24.31
CA ALA A 116 -2.79 -7.45 24.90
C ALA A 116 -3.18 -6.95 26.30
N ASP A 117 -4.47 -6.64 26.54
CA ASP A 117 -5.01 -6.19 27.84
C ASP A 117 -5.01 -7.32 28.88
N ASP A 118 -5.25 -8.57 28.46
CA ASP A 118 -5.21 -9.76 29.31
C ASP A 118 -3.75 -10.20 29.66
N GLY A 119 -2.77 -9.35 29.37
CA GLY A 119 -1.35 -9.64 29.67
C GLY A 119 -0.60 -10.44 28.63
N ALA A 120 -1.19 -10.55 27.44
CA ALA A 120 -0.61 -11.22 26.27
C ALA A 120 -0.22 -12.70 26.55
N PRO A 121 -1.16 -13.56 26.96
CA PRO A 121 -0.86 -14.96 27.30
C PRO A 121 -0.39 -15.75 26.06
N ARG A 122 0.56 -16.69 26.29
CA ARG A 122 1.17 -17.48 25.22
C ARG A 122 0.21 -18.51 24.63
N GLY A 123 -0.48 -19.26 25.46
CA GLY A 123 -1.26 -20.42 25.05
C GLY A 123 -0.43 -21.71 24.91
N ASN A 124 -1.07 -22.75 24.39
CA ASN A 124 -0.45 -24.06 24.18
C ASN A 124 0.44 -24.03 22.92
N PRO A 125 1.72 -24.39 23.00
CA PRO A 125 2.61 -24.43 21.83
C PRO A 125 2.12 -25.32 20.68
N ALA A 126 1.33 -26.36 20.99
CA ALA A 126 0.76 -27.26 19.98
C ALA A 126 -0.30 -26.55 19.06
N ASP A 127 -0.86 -25.45 19.51
CA ASP A 127 -1.83 -24.67 18.74
C ASP A 127 -1.15 -23.67 17.79
N MET A 128 0.19 -23.57 17.80
CA MET A 128 0.91 -22.67 16.92
C MET A 128 0.74 -23.09 15.45
N PRO A 129 0.33 -22.18 14.56
CA PRO A 129 0.27 -22.50 13.14
C PRO A 129 1.66 -22.86 12.60
N PRO A 130 1.74 -23.66 11.53
CA PRO A 130 3.02 -23.92 10.87
C PRO A 130 3.71 -22.62 10.48
N PRO A 131 5.02 -22.48 10.67
CA PRO A 131 5.74 -21.28 10.28
C PRO A 131 5.65 -21.09 8.78
N LEU A 132 5.50 -19.83 8.36
CA LEU A 132 5.58 -19.48 6.94
C LEU A 132 6.98 -19.80 6.42
N GLN A 133 7.02 -20.38 5.24
CA GLN A 133 8.28 -20.63 4.54
C GLN A 133 8.60 -19.40 3.68
N TRP A 134 9.60 -18.68 4.10
CA TRP A 134 10.12 -17.56 3.30
C TRP A 134 11.28 -18.08 2.47
N PRO A 135 11.31 -17.80 1.16
CA PRO A 135 12.45 -18.19 0.33
C PRO A 135 13.72 -17.55 0.87
N ASP A 136 14.81 -18.31 0.91
CA ASP A 136 16.15 -17.99 1.43
C ASP A 136 16.40 -16.53 1.88
N GLY A 137 15.71 -16.13 2.93
CA GLY A 137 15.97 -15.00 3.82
C GLY A 137 15.95 -13.57 3.26
N LYS A 138 16.31 -13.36 2.00
CA LYS A 138 16.52 -12.00 1.48
C LYS A 138 15.36 -11.46 0.65
N TRP A 139 14.71 -12.27 -0.20
CA TRP A 139 13.67 -11.85 -1.14
C TRP A 139 12.34 -12.53 -0.88
N SER A 140 11.26 -11.77 -0.90
CA SER A 140 9.92 -12.35 -0.74
C SER A 140 9.43 -13.07 -2.02
N ILE A 141 10.01 -12.70 -3.15
CA ILE A 141 9.72 -13.28 -4.48
C ILE A 141 10.40 -14.62 -4.74
N GLY A 142 11.16 -15.16 -3.80
CA GLY A 142 11.99 -16.35 -3.98
C GLY A 142 13.40 -16.02 -4.42
N THR A 143 14.08 -17.02 -4.99
CA THR A 143 15.41 -16.81 -5.58
C THR A 143 15.26 -15.98 -6.86
N PRO A 144 15.80 -14.75 -6.94
CA PRO A 144 15.73 -13.95 -8.14
C PRO A 144 16.52 -14.56 -9.30
N ASP A 145 16.00 -14.42 -10.50
CA ASP A 145 16.75 -14.73 -11.73
C ASP A 145 17.79 -13.65 -12.05
N LEU A 146 17.53 -12.42 -11.61
CA LEU A 146 18.40 -11.26 -11.84
C LEU A 146 18.27 -10.28 -10.67
N VAL A 147 19.42 -9.74 -10.21
CA VAL A 147 19.45 -8.58 -9.30
C VAL A 147 20.31 -7.49 -9.93
N VAL A 148 19.76 -6.29 -10.02
CA VAL A 148 20.46 -5.10 -10.54
C VAL A 148 20.53 -4.07 -9.41
N SER A 149 21.74 -3.66 -9.06
CA SER A 149 21.97 -2.66 -8.01
C SER A 149 22.13 -1.27 -8.60
N SER A 150 21.53 -0.26 -7.95
CA SER A 150 21.80 1.14 -8.27
C SER A 150 23.24 1.53 -7.89
N PRO A 151 23.74 2.64 -8.39
CA PRO A 151 24.91 3.29 -7.79
C PRO A 151 24.70 3.56 -6.30
N VAL A 152 25.80 3.52 -5.55
CA VAL A 152 25.77 3.85 -4.11
C VAL A 152 25.63 5.35 -3.94
N THR A 153 24.67 5.76 -3.15
CA THR A 153 24.44 7.16 -2.76
C THR A 153 24.85 7.37 -1.31
N THR A 154 25.51 8.47 -1.01
CA THR A 154 25.85 8.88 0.36
C THR A 154 24.93 10.02 0.76
N VAL A 155 24.26 9.86 1.90
CA VAL A 155 23.42 10.89 2.52
C VAL A 155 24.08 11.33 3.83
N GLU A 156 24.45 12.60 3.94
CA GLU A 156 25.09 13.15 5.14
C GLU A 156 24.07 13.37 6.27
N ALA A 157 24.56 13.42 7.52
CA ALA A 157 23.72 13.49 8.73
C ALA A 157 22.75 14.69 8.76
N LEU A 158 23.12 15.79 8.13
CA LEU A 158 22.31 17.03 8.08
C LEU A 158 22.04 17.46 6.63
N ALA A 159 22.08 16.52 5.69
CA ALA A 159 21.73 16.82 4.31
C ALA A 159 20.28 17.28 4.21
N PRO A 160 19.99 18.31 3.41
CA PRO A 160 18.61 18.62 3.03
C PRO A 160 18.06 17.48 2.16
N ASP A 161 16.74 17.42 2.06
CA ASP A 161 16.08 16.55 1.09
C ASP A 161 16.67 16.78 -0.31
N TRP A 162 16.98 15.69 -0.97
CA TRP A 162 17.49 15.70 -2.33
C TRP A 162 16.51 14.98 -3.26
N TYR A 163 16.28 15.55 -4.41
CA TYR A 163 15.41 15.00 -5.44
C TYR A 163 16.10 15.05 -6.79
N GLY A 164 16.16 13.92 -7.50
CA GLY A 164 16.89 13.89 -8.76
C GLY A 164 17.06 12.50 -9.38
N ILE A 165 18.12 12.38 -10.16
CA ILE A 165 18.46 11.14 -10.87
C ILE A 165 19.76 10.58 -10.28
N VAL A 166 19.74 9.33 -9.86
CA VAL A 166 20.94 8.61 -9.42
C VAL A 166 21.67 8.06 -10.64
N ASN A 167 22.90 8.49 -10.85
CA ASN A 167 23.73 8.16 -12.00
C ASN A 167 25.01 7.40 -11.59
N PRO A 168 25.63 6.63 -12.52
CA PRO A 168 25.14 6.27 -13.86
C PRO A 168 24.00 5.24 -13.83
N PRO A 169 23.26 5.03 -14.95
CA PRO A 169 22.35 3.91 -15.09
C PRO A 169 23.04 2.56 -14.88
N SER A 170 22.29 1.58 -14.36
CA SER A 170 22.82 0.26 -14.08
C SER A 170 22.48 -0.74 -15.18
N PRO A 171 23.45 -1.36 -15.86
CA PRO A 171 23.17 -2.33 -16.91
C PRO A 171 22.52 -3.60 -16.34
N THR A 172 21.53 -4.14 -17.05
CA THR A 172 20.85 -5.38 -16.69
C THR A 172 21.71 -6.62 -17.01
N GLY A 173 22.58 -6.52 -18.00
CA GLY A 173 23.36 -7.65 -18.50
C GLY A 173 22.56 -8.70 -19.27
N LEU A 174 21.28 -8.43 -19.58
CA LEU A 174 20.43 -9.33 -20.35
C LEU A 174 20.86 -9.34 -21.83
N SER A 175 21.02 -10.53 -22.39
CA SER A 175 21.31 -10.74 -23.82
C SER A 175 20.05 -11.02 -24.66
N GLU A 176 18.91 -11.19 -24.03
CA GLU A 176 17.60 -11.44 -24.65
C GLU A 176 16.48 -10.74 -23.88
N ASP A 177 15.39 -10.45 -24.55
CA ASP A 177 14.17 -9.95 -23.92
C ASP A 177 13.63 -10.95 -22.91
N ARG A 178 13.20 -10.49 -21.74
CA ARG A 178 12.58 -11.33 -20.72
C ARG A 178 11.26 -10.73 -20.26
N TRP A 179 10.28 -11.60 -20.00
CA TRP A 179 9.02 -11.24 -19.40
C TRP A 179 9.13 -11.34 -17.88
N ILE A 180 8.91 -10.21 -17.21
CA ILE A 180 8.96 -10.11 -15.73
C ILE A 180 7.73 -10.79 -15.15
N LYS A 181 7.94 -11.70 -14.20
CA LYS A 181 6.88 -12.30 -13.39
C LYS A 181 6.69 -11.54 -12.08
N THR A 182 7.80 -11.24 -11.42
CA THR A 182 7.79 -10.47 -10.18
C THR A 182 8.97 -9.51 -10.12
N VAL A 183 8.82 -8.44 -9.36
CA VAL A 183 9.91 -7.53 -9.03
C VAL A 183 9.84 -7.13 -7.56
N GLU A 184 10.97 -7.12 -6.88
CA GLU A 184 11.10 -6.62 -5.52
C GLU A 184 12.26 -5.66 -5.46
N ILE A 185 12.06 -4.50 -4.84
CA ILE A 185 13.08 -3.47 -4.68
C ILE A 185 13.37 -3.34 -3.20
N LYS A 186 14.65 -3.37 -2.85
CA LYS A 186 15.11 -3.19 -1.48
C LYS A 186 16.15 -2.10 -1.40
N GLU A 187 16.02 -1.25 -0.42
CA GLU A 187 17.11 -0.39 0.01
C GLU A 187 18.10 -1.21 0.83
N VAL A 188 19.37 -1.10 0.49
CA VAL A 188 20.49 -1.75 1.17
C VAL A 188 21.38 -0.68 1.76
N ILE A 189 21.45 -0.66 3.08
CA ILE A 189 22.38 0.19 3.81
C ILE A 189 23.75 -0.48 3.83
N LEU A 190 24.81 0.30 3.62
CA LEU A 190 26.18 -0.16 3.54
C LEU A 190 27.03 0.43 4.67
N ASP A 191 27.93 -0.36 5.21
CA ASP A 191 28.99 0.10 6.09
C ASP A 191 30.07 0.88 5.34
N ASP A 192 31.11 1.33 6.03
CA ASP A 192 32.21 2.09 5.45
C ASP A 192 33.05 1.24 4.47
N ASP A 193 33.08 -0.08 4.66
CA ASP A 193 33.75 -1.04 3.76
C ASP A 193 32.90 -1.40 2.54
N GLY A 194 31.63 -0.95 2.52
CA GLY A 194 30.69 -1.20 1.41
C GLY A 194 29.96 -2.53 1.54
N LEU A 195 30.01 -3.19 2.70
CA LEU A 195 29.25 -4.39 2.98
C LEU A 195 27.83 -4.04 3.42
N ALA A 196 26.87 -4.86 3.01
CA ALA A 196 25.47 -4.69 3.40
C ALA A 196 25.30 -4.92 4.90
N ILE A 197 24.71 -3.95 5.58
CA ILE A 197 24.31 -4.07 6.99
C ILE A 197 22.92 -4.73 7.02
N GLU A 198 22.83 -5.89 7.63
CA GLU A 198 21.52 -6.53 7.82
C GLU A 198 20.71 -5.77 8.88
N SER A 199 19.40 -5.68 8.70
CA SER A 199 18.49 -4.90 9.59
C SER A 199 18.56 -5.33 11.07
N GLY A 200 19.09 -6.52 11.37
CA GLY A 200 19.37 -7.00 12.73
C GLY A 200 20.61 -6.40 13.37
N ASP A 201 21.64 -6.07 12.58
CA ASP A 201 22.94 -5.59 13.06
C ASP A 201 22.94 -4.12 13.44
N LEU A 202 21.95 -3.36 12.96
CA LEU A 202 21.77 -1.95 13.31
C LEU A 202 21.35 -1.75 14.78
N ARG A 203 20.99 -2.81 15.49
CA ARG A 203 20.66 -2.80 16.93
C ARG A 203 21.88 -2.78 17.86
N THR A 204 23.06 -3.07 17.35
CA THR A 204 24.29 -3.24 18.16
C THR A 204 25.15 -2.00 18.26
N SER A 205 24.75 -0.86 17.68
CA SER A 205 25.46 0.39 17.93
C SER A 205 25.23 0.81 19.38
N GLU A 206 26.32 1.04 20.10
CA GLU A 206 26.38 1.41 21.52
C GLU A 206 25.60 2.68 21.90
N THR A 207 24.98 3.35 20.92
CA THR A 207 24.08 4.50 21.08
C THR A 207 22.62 4.11 21.32
N ALA A 208 22.29 2.82 21.39
CA ALA A 208 20.96 2.32 21.77
C ALA A 208 20.59 2.58 23.25
N SER A 209 21.33 3.43 23.96
CA SER A 209 21.06 3.80 25.35
C SER A 209 19.85 4.74 25.54
N ASP A 210 19.31 5.32 24.50
CA ASP A 210 18.00 5.99 24.56
C ASP A 210 16.89 4.97 24.40
N ALA A 211 16.67 4.28 25.51
CA ALA A 211 15.63 3.28 25.67
C ALA A 211 14.29 3.74 25.10
N GLY A 212 13.86 3.12 23.99
CA GLY A 212 12.50 3.20 23.49
C GLY A 212 12.28 3.86 22.15
N ARG A 213 13.27 4.41 21.48
CA ARG A 213 13.18 4.73 20.06
C ARG A 213 13.76 3.57 19.27
N ALA A 214 12.92 2.64 18.88
CA ALA A 214 13.27 1.78 17.75
C ALA A 214 13.67 2.74 16.62
N ASP A 215 14.86 2.55 16.04
CA ASP A 215 15.31 3.32 14.86
C ASP A 215 14.40 2.98 13.68
N LEU A 216 13.21 3.55 13.67
CA LEU A 216 12.19 3.38 12.62
C LEU A 216 12.57 4.09 11.32
N ASN A 217 13.66 4.87 11.33
CA ASN A 217 14.11 5.66 10.19
C ASN A 217 15.46 5.14 9.66
N LEU A 218 15.49 3.89 9.26
CA LEU A 218 16.70 3.30 8.66
C LEU A 218 16.80 3.58 7.17
N PHE A 219 15.72 4.01 6.53
CA PHE A 219 15.64 4.21 5.11
C PHE A 219 15.93 5.67 4.74
N VAL A 220 16.80 5.88 3.77
CA VAL A 220 17.13 7.20 3.21
C VAL A 220 16.50 7.43 1.84
N VAL A 221 16.06 6.37 1.16
CA VAL A 221 15.33 6.46 -0.10
C VAL A 221 13.83 6.43 0.19
N HIS A 222 13.17 7.59 0.11
CA HIS A 222 11.74 7.70 0.31
C HIS A 222 10.96 7.09 -0.87
N HIS A 223 11.32 7.48 -2.10
CA HIS A 223 10.85 6.87 -3.34
C HIS A 223 11.88 7.00 -4.46
N ALA A 224 11.72 6.18 -5.49
CA ALA A 224 12.46 6.26 -6.74
C ALA A 224 11.64 5.66 -7.88
N VAL A 225 11.69 6.28 -9.06
CA VAL A 225 11.11 5.70 -10.28
C VAL A 225 12.21 4.93 -11.01
N ILE A 226 12.02 3.63 -11.15
CA ILE A 226 12.97 2.74 -11.81
C ILE A 226 12.42 2.40 -13.19
N ASN A 227 13.13 2.84 -14.22
CA ASN A 227 12.74 2.65 -15.61
C ASN A 227 13.80 1.86 -16.36
N ALA A 228 13.38 0.92 -17.20
CA ALA A 228 14.27 0.30 -18.16
C ALA A 228 14.37 1.18 -19.42
N ALA A 229 15.59 1.34 -19.91
CA ALA A 229 15.87 1.95 -21.20
C ALA A 229 16.81 1.04 -21.99
N THR A 230 16.64 0.96 -23.30
CA THR A 230 17.63 0.32 -24.18
C THR A 230 18.82 1.23 -24.37
N ILE A 231 20.03 0.67 -24.32
CA ILE A 231 21.24 1.40 -24.69
C ILE A 231 21.18 1.59 -26.22
N PRO A 232 21.14 2.83 -26.74
CA PRO A 232 21.16 3.02 -28.18
C PRO A 232 22.44 2.39 -28.77
N GLU A 233 22.31 1.56 -29.79
CA GLU A 233 23.42 1.09 -30.58
C GLU A 233 24.00 2.28 -31.38
N LYS A 234 25.04 2.94 -30.85
CA LYS A 234 25.71 4.14 -31.38
C LYS A 234 24.81 5.36 -31.57
N GLU A 235 25.18 6.44 -30.92
CA GLU A 235 24.71 7.77 -31.31
C GLU A 235 24.96 7.99 -32.80
N ASP A 236 23.91 8.09 -33.58
CA ASP A 236 23.95 8.73 -34.87
C ASP A 236 24.06 10.24 -34.59
N ASP A 237 25.26 10.78 -34.79
CA ASP A 237 25.61 12.21 -34.59
C ASP A 237 24.79 13.18 -35.45
N SER A 238 23.74 12.71 -36.15
CA SER A 238 23.00 13.50 -37.13
C SER A 238 21.90 14.40 -36.53
N HIS A 239 21.58 14.27 -35.22
CA HIS A 239 20.57 15.14 -34.60
C HIS A 239 20.99 15.67 -33.21
N PRO A 240 21.71 16.81 -33.16
CA PRO A 240 22.23 17.41 -31.92
C PRO A 240 21.14 18.01 -31.00
N ASN A 241 19.85 17.89 -31.37
CA ASN A 241 18.72 18.48 -30.63
C ASN A 241 17.64 17.46 -30.24
N ALA A 242 17.91 16.17 -30.25
CA ALA A 242 17.05 15.22 -29.55
C ALA A 242 17.25 15.42 -28.05
N GLN A 243 16.70 16.49 -27.53
CA GLN A 243 16.45 16.67 -26.11
C GLN A 243 15.57 15.48 -25.70
N SER A 244 16.15 14.53 -25.00
CA SER A 244 15.39 13.41 -24.46
C SER A 244 14.28 14.03 -23.60
N ASP A 245 13.04 13.79 -23.98
CA ASP A 245 11.84 14.08 -23.17
C ASP A 245 11.84 13.20 -21.91
N THR A 246 12.93 13.24 -21.14
CA THR A 246 13.06 12.52 -19.87
C THR A 246 12.38 13.25 -18.73
N ASP A 247 11.84 14.43 -18.98
CA ASP A 247 11.20 15.26 -17.96
C ASP A 247 9.65 15.13 -17.96
N SER A 248 9.07 14.55 -19.01
CA SER A 248 7.68 14.11 -18.98
C SER A 248 7.66 12.64 -18.57
N GLY A 249 7.24 12.31 -17.35
CA GLY A 249 7.14 10.96 -16.79
C GLY A 249 6.31 9.92 -17.58
N ILE A 250 6.17 10.12 -18.88
CA ILE A 250 5.53 9.22 -19.84
C ILE A 250 6.65 8.41 -20.49
N GLY A 251 7.16 7.44 -19.73
CA GLY A 251 8.14 6.49 -20.20
C GLY A 251 7.69 5.74 -21.44
N ASN A 252 8.64 5.37 -22.28
CA ASN A 252 8.48 4.57 -23.50
C ASN A 252 7.42 3.49 -23.35
N ARG A 253 6.36 3.58 -24.16
CA ARG A 253 5.25 2.62 -24.15
C ARG A 253 5.80 1.20 -24.30
N GLY A 254 5.51 0.35 -23.31
CA GLY A 254 5.89 -1.07 -23.35
C GLY A 254 7.20 -1.44 -22.67
N LEU A 255 7.94 -0.50 -22.08
CA LEU A 255 9.10 -0.79 -21.25
C LEU A 255 8.73 -0.86 -19.77
N PHE A 256 9.54 -1.61 -19.00
CA PHE A 256 9.39 -1.70 -17.56
C PHE A 256 9.53 -0.33 -16.90
N GLY A 257 8.58 -0.02 -16.05
CA GLY A 257 8.65 1.13 -15.13
C GLY A 257 7.93 0.77 -13.84
N ILE A 258 8.58 0.99 -12.71
CA ILE A 258 8.02 0.76 -11.38
C ILE A 258 8.47 1.85 -10.44
N VAL A 259 7.60 2.22 -9.53
CA VAL A 259 7.93 3.12 -8.43
C VAL A 259 8.34 2.27 -7.24
N HIS A 260 9.50 2.57 -6.66
CA HIS A 260 9.86 2.15 -5.32
C HIS A 260 9.27 3.16 -4.33
N GLU A 261 8.47 2.68 -3.43
CA GLU A 261 7.90 3.48 -2.34
C GLU A 261 8.30 2.88 -1.00
N LEU A 262 8.51 3.72 -0.02
CA LEU A 262 8.86 3.28 1.32
C LEU A 262 7.79 2.32 1.87
N GLY A 263 8.21 1.13 2.29
CA GLY A 263 7.32 0.09 2.81
C GLY A 263 6.54 -0.69 1.75
N GLN A 264 6.83 -0.48 0.46
CA GLN A 264 6.28 -1.31 -0.60
C GLN A 264 6.98 -2.68 -0.61
N ASN A 265 6.18 -3.72 -0.78
CA ASN A 265 6.67 -5.09 -1.00
C ASN A 265 6.87 -5.37 -2.50
N ALA A 266 7.15 -6.64 -2.79
CA ALA A 266 7.24 -7.11 -4.16
C ALA A 266 5.97 -6.81 -4.97
N THR A 267 6.16 -6.52 -6.24
CA THR A 267 5.10 -6.48 -7.23
C THR A 267 5.05 -7.84 -7.94
N VAL A 268 3.90 -8.49 -7.87
CA VAL A 268 3.60 -9.72 -8.63
C VAL A 268 2.68 -9.33 -9.78
N PHE A 269 3.14 -9.54 -11.01
CA PHE A 269 2.30 -9.30 -12.18
C PHE A 269 1.35 -10.46 -12.40
N PRO A 270 0.13 -10.21 -12.94
CA PRO A 270 -0.78 -11.28 -13.33
C PRO A 270 -0.14 -12.22 -14.38
N ASP A 271 -0.42 -13.51 -14.29
CA ASP A 271 0.17 -14.51 -15.21
C ASP A 271 -0.20 -14.29 -16.68
N HIS A 272 -1.26 -13.53 -16.96
CA HIS A 272 -1.69 -13.21 -18.33
C HIS A 272 -1.19 -11.85 -18.82
N VAL A 273 -0.44 -11.11 -17.99
CA VAL A 273 0.09 -9.77 -18.32
C VAL A 273 1.59 -9.83 -18.46
N GLY A 274 2.10 -9.42 -19.61
CA GLY A 274 3.53 -9.30 -19.87
C GLY A 274 4.05 -7.90 -19.59
N VAL A 275 5.07 -7.81 -18.75
CA VAL A 275 5.90 -6.61 -18.59
C VAL A 275 7.30 -6.96 -19.06
N LYS A 276 7.76 -6.28 -20.09
CA LYS A 276 9.01 -6.64 -20.77
C LYS A 276 10.20 -5.93 -20.16
N LEU A 277 11.27 -6.68 -19.88
CA LEU A 277 12.63 -6.15 -19.67
C LEU A 277 13.47 -6.47 -20.90
N PRO A 278 13.84 -5.46 -21.71
CA PRO A 278 14.54 -5.70 -22.97
C PRO A 278 15.99 -6.20 -22.79
N ALA A 279 16.48 -6.89 -23.83
CA ALA A 279 17.91 -7.17 -23.98
C ALA A 279 18.71 -5.86 -24.01
N ASN A 280 19.95 -5.92 -23.54
CA ASN A 280 20.88 -4.78 -23.54
C ASN A 280 20.30 -3.51 -22.90
N SER A 281 19.38 -3.67 -21.94
CA SER A 281 18.78 -2.55 -21.22
C SER A 281 19.62 -2.14 -20.01
N VAL A 282 19.37 -0.91 -19.57
CA VAL A 282 19.85 -0.35 -18.30
C VAL A 282 18.66 0.04 -17.44
N LEU A 283 18.85 0.03 -16.12
CA LEU A 283 17.89 0.62 -15.17
C LEU A 283 18.34 2.05 -14.84
N ASN A 284 17.43 2.99 -15.05
CA ASN A 284 17.55 4.37 -14.61
C ASN A 284 16.79 4.53 -13.29
N TYR A 285 17.33 5.36 -12.41
CA TYR A 285 16.75 5.68 -11.10
C TYR A 285 16.43 7.18 -11.09
N SER A 286 15.26 7.52 -11.63
CA SER A 286 14.77 8.89 -11.73
C SER A 286 13.82 9.23 -10.59
N ASN A 287 13.51 10.50 -10.43
CA ASN A 287 12.61 10.98 -9.38
C ASN A 287 12.95 10.36 -8.01
N THR A 288 14.26 10.16 -7.77
CA THR A 288 14.73 9.61 -6.50
C THR A 288 14.70 10.69 -5.43
N HIS A 289 13.98 10.44 -4.35
CA HIS A 289 13.90 11.32 -3.19
C HIS A 289 14.69 10.72 -2.04
N LEU A 290 15.71 11.44 -1.61
CA LEU A 290 16.58 11.07 -0.49
C LEU A 290 16.36 12.03 0.67
N HIS A 291 16.30 11.48 1.89
CA HIS A 291 16.24 12.26 3.12
C HIS A 291 17.29 11.81 4.15
N SER A 292 17.74 12.74 4.98
CA SER A 292 18.66 12.42 6.05
C SER A 292 17.95 11.74 7.21
N ILE A 293 18.60 10.74 7.80
CA ILE A 293 18.16 10.08 9.04
C ILE A 293 18.93 10.57 10.28
N GLY A 294 19.60 11.72 10.18
CA GLY A 294 20.38 12.29 11.28
C GLY A 294 21.78 11.72 11.46
N ARG A 295 22.22 10.83 10.59
CA ARG A 295 23.59 10.27 10.53
C ARG A 295 24.01 10.09 9.08
N ARG A 296 25.33 10.05 8.84
CA ARG A 296 25.87 9.73 7.53
C ARG A 296 25.59 8.27 7.18
N VAL A 297 25.01 8.03 6.02
CA VAL A 297 24.62 6.70 5.54
C VAL A 297 25.02 6.54 4.08
N ARG A 298 25.45 5.35 3.71
CA ARG A 298 25.60 4.91 2.33
C ARG A 298 24.51 3.91 2.00
N ALA A 299 23.79 4.12 0.91
CA ALA A 299 22.69 3.27 0.50
C ALA A 299 22.67 3.03 -1.00
N ARG A 300 22.04 1.93 -1.40
CA ARG A 300 21.70 1.64 -2.79
C ARG A 300 20.35 0.93 -2.84
N LEU A 301 19.74 0.93 -4.02
CA LEU A 301 18.57 0.12 -4.31
C LEU A 301 19.00 -1.14 -5.06
N ASP A 302 18.66 -2.31 -4.53
CA ASP A 302 18.77 -3.59 -5.20
C ASP A 302 17.41 -3.95 -5.79
N THR A 303 17.31 -4.08 -7.12
CA THR A 303 16.10 -4.46 -7.85
C THR A 303 16.22 -5.91 -8.30
N ALA A 304 15.40 -6.77 -7.73
CA ALA A 304 15.38 -8.20 -7.98
C ALA A 304 14.21 -8.58 -8.89
N PHE A 305 14.45 -9.45 -9.84
CA PHE A 305 13.47 -9.92 -10.82
C PHE A 305 13.36 -11.44 -10.79
N THR A 306 12.13 -11.95 -10.91
CA THR A 306 11.90 -13.30 -11.44
C THR A 306 11.23 -13.17 -12.80
N PHE A 307 11.52 -14.12 -13.68
CA PHE A 307 11.02 -14.10 -15.05
C PHE A 307 10.07 -15.26 -15.32
N HIS A 308 9.16 -15.06 -16.26
CA HIS A 308 8.45 -16.16 -16.87
C HIS A 308 9.41 -17.08 -17.64
N PRO A 309 9.07 -18.37 -17.80
CA PRO A 309 9.86 -19.29 -18.61
C PRO A 309 10.08 -18.74 -20.02
N ARG A 310 11.19 -19.15 -20.65
CA ARG A 310 11.43 -18.83 -22.07
C ARG A 310 10.30 -19.38 -22.94
N GLY A 311 9.85 -18.60 -23.91
CA GLY A 311 8.71 -18.95 -24.76
C GLY A 311 7.33 -18.61 -24.17
N TYR A 312 7.30 -17.98 -22.99
CA TYR A 312 6.06 -17.43 -22.47
C TYR A 312 5.56 -16.30 -23.37
N GLU A 313 4.25 -16.34 -23.68
CA GLU A 313 3.55 -15.33 -24.45
C GLU A 313 2.42 -14.77 -23.59
N PRO A 314 2.47 -13.49 -23.18
CA PRO A 314 1.39 -12.88 -22.41
C PRO A 314 0.15 -12.68 -23.27
N LYS A 315 -1.02 -12.80 -22.67
CA LYS A 315 -2.28 -12.42 -23.31
C LYS A 315 -2.33 -10.90 -23.56
N TYR A 316 -1.87 -10.14 -22.58
CA TYR A 316 -1.84 -8.67 -22.64
C TYR A 316 -0.44 -8.15 -22.30
N VAL A 317 -0.06 -7.04 -22.94
CA VAL A 317 1.16 -6.34 -22.60
C VAL A 317 0.78 -5.10 -21.81
N GLN A 318 1.33 -4.98 -20.59
CA GLN A 318 1.18 -3.75 -19.80
C GLN A 318 1.89 -2.60 -20.51
N THR A 319 1.14 -1.58 -20.84
CA THR A 319 1.63 -0.53 -21.71
C THR A 319 2.11 0.71 -20.98
N SER A 320 1.80 0.92 -19.72
CA SER A 320 2.44 1.99 -18.94
C SER A 320 1.79 2.21 -17.58
N SER A 321 2.50 2.89 -16.68
CA SER A 321 1.88 3.71 -15.64
C SER A 321 1.48 5.02 -16.30
N ALA A 322 0.20 5.36 -16.30
CA ALA A 322 -0.23 6.69 -16.66
C ALA A 322 -0.14 7.60 -15.44
N GLN A 323 0.33 8.82 -15.64
CA GLN A 323 0.20 9.85 -14.63
C GLN A 323 -1.10 10.58 -14.91
N SER A 324 -2.06 10.44 -14.01
CA SER A 324 -3.32 11.16 -14.10
C SER A 324 -3.48 11.98 -12.82
N GLY A 325 -3.75 13.27 -12.97
CA GLY A 325 -3.88 14.17 -11.82
C GLY A 325 -4.42 15.52 -12.24
N GLY A 326 -4.55 16.41 -11.29
CA GLY A 326 -4.77 17.84 -11.56
C GLY A 326 -3.54 18.43 -12.24
N PHE A 327 -3.74 19.51 -12.95
CA PHE A 327 -2.62 20.22 -13.56
C PHE A 327 -1.65 20.69 -12.47
N GLU A 328 -0.37 20.37 -12.62
CA GLU A 328 0.70 20.68 -11.66
C GLU A 328 0.69 22.16 -11.23
N LEU A 329 0.41 23.05 -12.18
CA LEU A 329 0.40 24.52 -11.95
C LEU A 329 -0.84 25.03 -11.21
N GLU A 330 -1.87 24.21 -11.01
CA GLU A 330 -3.15 24.63 -10.43
C GLU A 330 -3.38 24.10 -9.01
N LEU A 331 -2.41 23.35 -8.44
CA LEU A 331 -2.51 22.89 -7.07
C LEU A 331 -2.35 24.06 -6.10
N ASP A 332 -3.47 24.45 -5.50
CA ASP A 332 -3.58 25.57 -4.57
C ASP A 332 -4.16 25.11 -3.24
N ILE A 333 -3.33 25.02 -2.22
CA ILE A 333 -3.72 24.60 -0.87
C ILE A 333 -3.49 25.77 0.09
N PRO A 334 -4.55 26.50 0.47
CA PRO A 334 -4.45 27.67 1.32
C PRO A 334 -3.81 27.38 2.68
N ALA A 335 -3.15 28.39 3.23
CA ALA A 335 -2.57 28.36 4.55
C ALA A 335 -3.65 28.14 5.62
N GLY A 336 -3.41 27.26 6.56
CA GLY A 336 -4.26 27.02 7.73
C GLY A 336 -5.56 26.26 7.46
N ASP A 337 -5.87 25.91 6.21
CA ASP A 337 -7.11 25.21 5.86
C ASP A 337 -6.96 23.69 6.11
N SER A 338 -7.93 23.11 6.80
CA SER A 338 -7.93 21.69 7.20
C SER A 338 -8.69 20.77 6.25
N ASN A 339 -9.36 21.28 5.24
CA ASN A 339 -10.20 20.46 4.35
C ASN A 339 -10.33 21.02 2.93
N VAL A 340 -9.19 21.20 2.28
CA VAL A 340 -9.12 21.66 0.89
C VAL A 340 -9.38 20.48 -0.05
N MET A 341 -10.40 20.57 -0.90
CA MET A 341 -10.67 19.58 -1.94
C MET A 341 -10.17 20.11 -3.29
N ARG A 342 -9.54 19.22 -4.04
CA ARG A 342 -9.13 19.42 -5.44
C ARG A 342 -9.58 18.24 -6.26
N ASP A 343 -9.87 18.47 -7.51
CA ASP A 343 -10.26 17.44 -8.46
C ASP A 343 -9.51 17.55 -9.78
N GLY A 344 -9.46 16.45 -10.51
CA GLY A 344 -8.81 16.33 -11.81
C GLY A 344 -9.46 15.25 -12.66
N PHE A 345 -9.23 15.32 -13.95
CA PHE A 345 -9.89 14.46 -14.91
C PHE A 345 -8.87 13.83 -15.87
N PHE A 346 -9.04 12.52 -16.12
CA PHE A 346 -8.25 11.81 -17.10
C PHE A 346 -9.16 11.04 -18.06
N ARG A 347 -9.04 11.34 -19.37
CA ARG A 347 -9.88 10.71 -20.39
C ARG A 347 -9.25 9.41 -20.89
N ILE A 348 -10.02 8.33 -20.87
CA ILE A 348 -9.69 7.04 -21.47
C ILE A 348 -9.92 7.12 -22.97
N THR A 349 -8.86 6.99 -23.77
CA THR A 349 -8.88 7.15 -25.22
C THR A 349 -8.97 5.85 -26.00
N SER A 350 -8.79 4.72 -25.34
CA SER A 350 -8.96 3.36 -25.87
C SER A 350 -9.51 2.45 -24.77
N PRO A 351 -10.15 1.32 -25.08
CA PRO A 351 -10.60 0.40 -24.05
C PRO A 351 -9.46 0.02 -23.13
N THR A 352 -9.67 0.06 -21.82
CA THR A 352 -8.60 -0.04 -20.84
C THR A 352 -9.02 -0.91 -19.66
N MET A 353 -8.09 -1.72 -19.17
CA MET A 353 -8.18 -2.38 -17.87
C MET A 353 -7.30 -1.63 -16.86
N LEU A 354 -7.91 -1.15 -15.80
CA LEU A 354 -7.23 -0.43 -14.71
C LEU A 354 -6.71 -1.44 -13.67
N MET A 355 -5.40 -1.66 -13.62
CA MET A 355 -4.82 -2.70 -12.78
C MET A 355 -4.57 -2.28 -11.34
N THR A 356 -4.35 -0.98 -11.10
CA THR A 356 -4.00 -0.48 -9.76
C THR A 356 -4.73 0.81 -9.43
N PHE A 357 -4.95 0.99 -8.13
CA PHE A 357 -5.26 2.28 -7.52
C PHE A 357 -4.04 2.72 -6.70
N GLU A 358 -3.42 3.82 -7.09
CA GLU A 358 -2.20 4.34 -6.47
C GLU A 358 -2.34 5.86 -6.24
N PRO A 359 -2.94 6.26 -5.09
CA PRO A 359 -3.01 7.67 -4.72
C PRO A 359 -1.63 8.18 -4.31
N HIS A 360 -1.20 9.30 -4.90
CA HIS A 360 0.06 9.95 -4.59
C HIS A 360 -0.15 11.44 -4.33
N LEU A 361 -0.01 11.80 -3.07
CA LEU A 361 -0.05 13.15 -2.53
C LEU A 361 1.26 13.39 -1.75
N HIS A 362 1.38 14.51 -1.02
CA HIS A 362 2.50 14.71 -0.11
C HIS A 362 2.00 15.00 1.33
N SER A 363 2.78 15.78 2.10
CA SER A 363 2.63 15.92 3.55
C SER A 363 1.27 16.44 4.01
N SER A 364 0.57 17.26 3.22
CA SER A 364 -0.77 17.71 3.56
C SER A 364 -1.89 16.82 3.01
N GLY A 365 -1.56 15.82 2.18
CA GLY A 365 -2.50 14.87 1.64
C GLY A 365 -3.24 14.09 2.73
N LYS A 366 -4.55 13.96 2.57
CA LYS A 366 -5.45 13.34 3.55
C LYS A 366 -6.22 12.15 2.99
N ARG A 367 -6.69 12.25 1.76
CA ARG A 367 -7.54 11.24 1.12
C ARG A 367 -7.54 11.44 -0.39
N MET A 368 -7.67 10.35 -1.15
CA MET A 368 -7.97 10.39 -2.57
C MET A 368 -9.07 9.40 -2.91
N CYS A 369 -9.95 9.80 -3.83
CA CYS A 369 -10.95 8.95 -4.46
C CYS A 369 -10.79 8.99 -5.97
N ILE A 370 -11.23 7.92 -6.63
CA ILE A 370 -11.41 7.86 -8.08
C ILE A 370 -12.81 7.37 -8.42
N GLU A 371 -13.47 8.05 -9.34
CA GLU A 371 -14.73 7.60 -9.93
C GLU A 371 -14.64 7.51 -11.46
N ALA A 372 -15.36 6.59 -12.06
CA ALA A 372 -15.51 6.46 -13.49
C ALA A 372 -16.81 7.16 -13.93
N LEU A 373 -16.68 8.07 -14.88
CA LEU A 373 -17.80 8.71 -15.59
C LEU A 373 -17.87 8.06 -16.97
N TYR A 374 -18.82 7.16 -17.14
CA TYR A 374 -18.96 6.38 -18.36
C TYR A 374 -19.62 7.15 -19.50
N PRO A 375 -19.37 6.79 -20.77
CA PRO A 375 -19.97 7.46 -21.94
C PRO A 375 -21.50 7.46 -21.95
N ASN A 376 -22.15 6.52 -21.26
CA ASN A 376 -23.59 6.44 -21.08
C ASN A 376 -24.13 7.30 -19.92
N ASN A 377 -23.32 8.21 -19.38
CA ASN A 377 -23.59 9.05 -18.20
C ASN A 377 -23.77 8.28 -16.87
N ALA A 378 -23.47 6.99 -16.81
CA ALA A 378 -23.37 6.29 -15.56
C ALA A 378 -22.13 6.75 -14.78
N ARG A 379 -22.21 6.70 -13.45
CA ARG A 379 -21.11 7.02 -12.54
C ARG A 379 -20.86 5.85 -11.61
N GLU A 380 -19.60 5.56 -11.36
CA GLU A 380 -19.19 4.52 -10.43
C GLU A 380 -18.01 5.00 -9.61
N MET A 381 -18.17 5.05 -8.28
CA MET A 381 -17.05 5.27 -7.39
C MET A 381 -16.21 4.00 -7.35
N LEU A 382 -15.04 4.03 -7.96
CA LEU A 382 -14.15 2.88 -8.03
C LEU A 382 -13.50 2.60 -6.68
N ASN A 383 -12.85 3.61 -6.09
CA ASN A 383 -12.23 3.50 -4.77
C ASN A 383 -11.99 4.84 -4.11
N CYS A 384 -11.86 4.80 -2.77
CA CYS A 384 -11.28 5.83 -1.94
C CYS A 384 -10.22 5.21 -1.03
N ALA A 385 -9.17 5.96 -0.72
CA ALA A 385 -8.22 5.61 0.33
C ALA A 385 -7.82 6.86 1.12
N ASP A 386 -7.68 6.71 2.43
CA ASP A 386 -7.00 7.71 3.23
C ASP A 386 -5.52 7.70 2.87
N TYR A 387 -4.89 8.87 2.91
CA TYR A 387 -3.50 9.02 2.51
C TYR A 387 -2.59 9.19 3.72
N ASN A 388 -1.50 8.44 3.72
CA ASN A 388 -0.44 8.57 4.72
C ASN A 388 0.91 8.71 4.00
N HIS A 389 1.50 9.90 4.07
CA HIS A 389 2.75 10.21 3.38
C HIS A 389 3.93 9.29 3.77
N ASN A 390 3.91 8.67 4.94
CA ASN A 390 4.92 7.69 5.35
C ASN A 390 4.71 6.30 4.72
N TRP A 391 3.58 6.06 4.05
CA TRP A 391 3.19 4.78 3.50
C TRP A 391 2.43 4.99 2.18
N VAL A 392 3.13 5.36 1.14
CA VAL A 392 2.52 5.43 -0.20
C VAL A 392 2.23 4.00 -0.66
N ARG A 393 0.97 3.71 -0.95
CA ARG A 393 0.51 2.35 -1.22
C ARG A 393 -0.02 2.19 -2.63
N VAL A 394 0.41 1.10 -3.27
CA VAL A 394 -0.16 0.61 -4.53
C VAL A 394 -1.17 -0.48 -4.20
N TYR A 395 -2.44 -0.25 -4.51
CA TYR A 395 -3.51 -1.22 -4.35
C TYR A 395 -3.74 -1.93 -5.67
N VAL A 396 -3.35 -3.21 -5.75
CA VAL A 396 -3.46 -4.01 -6.98
C VAL A 396 -4.79 -4.75 -6.95
N TYR A 397 -5.64 -4.52 -7.93
CA TYR A 397 -6.90 -5.25 -8.03
C TYR A 397 -6.66 -6.74 -8.31
N GLU A 398 -7.56 -7.62 -7.84
CA GLU A 398 -7.64 -8.98 -8.35
C GLU A 398 -7.98 -8.95 -9.85
N ASP A 399 -7.53 -9.93 -10.61
CA ASP A 399 -7.60 -9.93 -12.09
C ASP A 399 -9.01 -9.75 -12.63
N ASP A 400 -9.98 -10.42 -12.00
CA ASP A 400 -11.38 -10.34 -12.38
C ASP A 400 -12.14 -9.17 -11.76
N ALA A 401 -11.49 -8.41 -10.85
CA ALA A 401 -12.04 -7.22 -10.22
C ALA A 401 -11.47 -5.92 -10.80
N ALA A 402 -10.40 -5.98 -11.57
CA ALA A 402 -9.79 -4.81 -12.20
C ALA A 402 -10.82 -4.08 -13.10
N PRO A 403 -11.10 -2.78 -12.90
CA PRO A 403 -12.09 -2.05 -13.69
C PRO A 403 -11.84 -2.13 -15.19
N LEU A 404 -12.89 -2.42 -15.95
CA LEU A 404 -12.90 -2.34 -17.41
C LEU A 404 -13.52 -1.00 -17.83
N LEU A 405 -12.73 -0.17 -18.48
CA LEU A 405 -13.09 1.19 -18.84
C LEU A 405 -13.22 1.31 -20.37
N PRO A 406 -14.43 1.48 -20.92
CA PRO A 406 -14.60 1.67 -22.35
C PRO A 406 -14.03 3.01 -22.80
N THR A 407 -13.70 3.11 -24.09
CA THR A 407 -13.30 4.37 -24.74
C THR A 407 -14.27 5.49 -24.41
N GLY A 408 -13.74 6.66 -24.06
CA GLY A 408 -14.54 7.84 -23.72
C GLY A 408 -14.91 7.95 -22.24
N THR A 409 -14.62 6.94 -21.41
CA THR A 409 -14.73 7.07 -19.96
C THR A 409 -13.81 8.19 -19.46
N VAL A 410 -14.27 8.95 -18.50
CA VAL A 410 -13.46 9.93 -17.78
C VAL A 410 -13.26 9.45 -16.36
N LEU A 411 -12.00 9.25 -15.96
CA LEU A 411 -11.65 9.07 -14.56
C LEU A 411 -11.64 10.45 -13.90
N HIS A 412 -12.45 10.63 -12.88
CA HIS A 412 -12.52 11.80 -12.04
C HIS A 412 -11.82 11.49 -10.73
N MET A 413 -10.72 12.16 -10.45
CA MET A 413 -9.94 12.03 -9.24
C MET A 413 -10.28 13.16 -8.29
N LEU A 414 -10.50 12.84 -7.02
CA LEU A 414 -10.79 13.79 -5.96
C LEU A 414 -9.74 13.62 -4.86
N ALA A 415 -9.10 14.70 -4.45
CA ALA A 415 -8.12 14.69 -3.37
C ALA A 415 -8.47 15.72 -2.30
N TRP A 416 -8.21 15.36 -1.05
CA TRP A 416 -8.39 16.23 0.10
C TRP A 416 -7.07 16.46 0.81
N TYR A 417 -6.86 17.71 1.25
CA TYR A 417 -5.66 18.15 1.93
C TYR A 417 -5.98 18.82 3.26
N ASP A 418 -5.05 18.70 4.19
CA ASP A 418 -5.07 19.34 5.51
C ASP A 418 -3.76 20.11 5.73
N ASN A 419 -3.77 21.42 5.48
CA ASN A 419 -2.65 22.34 5.71
C ASN A 419 -2.82 23.09 7.04
N SER A 420 -3.49 22.52 8.01
CA SER A 420 -3.78 23.15 9.29
C SER A 420 -2.70 22.88 10.34
N PRO A 421 -2.65 23.69 11.44
CA PRO A 421 -1.75 23.46 12.57
C PRO A 421 -1.97 22.12 13.30
N THR A 422 -3.09 21.44 13.07
CA THR A 422 -3.39 20.14 13.68
C THR A 422 -2.81 18.95 12.90
N ASN A 423 -2.34 19.19 11.68
CA ASN A 423 -1.65 18.16 10.91
C ASN A 423 -0.15 18.12 11.28
N PRO A 424 0.31 17.08 12.00
CA PRO A 424 1.69 17.00 12.48
C PRO A 424 2.73 16.83 11.36
N ARG A 425 2.28 16.55 10.12
CA ARG A 425 3.15 16.36 8.95
C ARG A 425 3.40 17.67 8.20
N VAL A 426 2.65 18.72 8.50
CA VAL A 426 2.84 20.04 7.89
C VAL A 426 3.86 20.82 8.68
N VAL A 427 4.96 21.18 8.03
CA VAL A 427 6.09 21.89 8.69
C VAL A 427 5.70 23.31 9.10
N ASP A 428 5.05 24.07 8.21
CA ASP A 428 4.57 25.42 8.50
C ASP A 428 3.19 25.66 7.89
N PRO A 429 2.13 25.52 8.67
CA PRO A 429 0.75 25.68 8.20
C PRO A 429 0.37 27.15 7.89
N ARG A 430 1.23 28.11 8.18
CA ARG A 430 1.04 29.54 7.83
C ARG A 430 1.35 29.82 6.36
N ASN A 431 2.02 28.89 5.69
CA ASN A 431 2.38 29.01 4.29
C ASN A 431 1.35 28.30 3.39
N TRP A 432 1.04 28.94 2.29
CA TRP A 432 0.37 28.32 1.15
C TRP A 432 1.25 27.18 0.59
N LYS A 433 0.62 26.13 0.06
CA LYS A 433 1.30 25.03 -0.63
C LYS A 433 0.80 24.90 -2.05
N GLY A 434 1.72 24.73 -2.97
CA GLY A 434 1.48 24.41 -4.36
C GLY A 434 2.15 23.09 -4.75
N TRP A 435 2.13 22.80 -6.03
CA TRP A 435 2.81 21.66 -6.59
C TRP A 435 4.33 21.77 -6.41
N GLY A 436 4.97 20.65 -6.08
CA GLY A 436 6.42 20.53 -6.02
C GLY A 436 6.88 19.13 -5.61
N ASN A 437 8.16 18.88 -5.86
CA ASN A 437 8.77 17.55 -5.67
C ASN A 437 9.27 17.30 -4.23
N ARG A 438 9.36 18.34 -3.39
CA ARG A 438 9.85 18.19 -2.02
C ARG A 438 8.71 17.69 -1.11
N SER A 439 9.04 16.97 -0.05
CA SER A 439 8.05 16.52 0.95
C SER A 439 7.22 17.65 1.57
N ILE A 440 7.77 18.86 1.60
CA ILE A 440 7.08 20.06 2.13
C ILE A 440 6.14 20.73 1.13
N ASP A 441 6.33 20.48 -0.17
CA ASP A 441 5.40 20.89 -1.24
C ASP A 441 4.25 19.85 -1.28
N ASP A 442 3.39 19.92 -2.27
CA ASP A 442 2.35 18.89 -2.42
C ASP A 442 2.23 18.41 -3.87
N MET A 443 1.59 17.27 -4.04
CA MET A 443 1.29 16.65 -5.32
C MET A 443 -0.17 16.23 -5.40
N PHE A 444 -0.66 16.01 -6.61
CA PHE A 444 -1.96 15.45 -6.88
C PHE A 444 -1.86 14.51 -8.07
N TYR A 445 -1.54 13.24 -7.79
CA TYR A 445 -1.45 12.21 -8.81
C TYR A 445 -2.18 10.94 -8.42
N HIS A 446 -2.81 10.33 -9.40
CA HIS A 446 -3.13 8.92 -9.43
C HIS A 446 -2.17 8.27 -10.43
N LEU A 447 -1.43 7.25 -10.01
CA LEU A 447 -0.38 6.60 -10.79
C LEU A 447 -0.80 5.16 -11.20
N PRO A 448 -1.87 5.00 -12.00
CA PRO A 448 -2.40 3.68 -12.32
C PRO A 448 -1.48 2.90 -13.25
N ARG A 449 -1.50 1.59 -13.13
CA ARG A 449 -1.03 0.68 -14.16
C ARG A 449 -2.21 0.34 -15.07
N LEU A 450 -2.00 0.51 -16.37
CA LEU A 450 -3.04 0.36 -17.39
C LEU A 450 -2.65 -0.73 -18.39
N ILE A 451 -3.64 -1.51 -18.80
CA ILE A 451 -3.58 -2.39 -19.98
C ILE A 451 -4.54 -1.81 -21.01
N PHE A 452 -4.00 -1.39 -22.15
CA PHE A 452 -4.82 -0.99 -23.27
C PHE A 452 -5.26 -2.23 -24.06
N LEU A 453 -6.55 -2.31 -24.34
CA LEU A 453 -7.19 -3.42 -25.02
C LEU A 453 -7.64 -2.99 -26.41
N THR A 454 -7.71 -3.95 -27.32
CA THR A 454 -8.54 -3.79 -28.52
C THR A 454 -10.01 -3.87 -28.14
N GLU A 455 -10.91 -3.39 -28.99
CA GLU A 455 -12.34 -3.47 -28.71
C GLU A 455 -12.80 -4.94 -28.57
N GLU A 456 -12.23 -5.85 -29.38
CA GLU A 456 -12.54 -7.28 -29.33
C GLU A 456 -12.11 -7.90 -27.98
N GLU A 457 -10.90 -7.61 -27.50
CA GLU A 457 -10.40 -8.04 -26.20
C GLU A 457 -11.24 -7.50 -25.05
N PHE A 458 -11.63 -6.22 -25.14
CA PHE A 458 -12.48 -5.58 -24.15
C PHE A 458 -13.85 -6.28 -24.05
N GLN A 459 -14.51 -6.51 -25.19
CA GLN A 459 -15.80 -7.19 -25.21
C GLN A 459 -15.69 -8.63 -24.71
N ALA A 460 -14.59 -9.33 -25.01
CA ALA A 460 -14.32 -10.66 -24.49
C ALA A 460 -14.19 -10.66 -22.96
N GLU A 461 -13.47 -9.69 -22.37
CA GLU A 461 -13.35 -9.54 -20.92
C GLU A 461 -14.70 -9.18 -20.26
N VAL A 462 -15.46 -8.26 -20.86
CA VAL A 462 -16.81 -7.88 -20.39
C VAL A 462 -17.72 -9.11 -20.36
N ALA A 463 -17.69 -9.91 -21.42
CA ALA A 463 -18.50 -11.14 -21.51
C ALA A 463 -18.08 -12.20 -20.48
N ALA A 464 -16.76 -12.40 -20.32
CA ALA A 464 -16.21 -13.36 -19.35
C ALA A 464 -16.57 -13.02 -17.89
N ARG A 465 -16.65 -11.73 -17.56
CA ARG A 465 -16.96 -11.24 -16.21
C ARG A 465 -18.46 -11.04 -15.96
N GLY A 466 -19.31 -11.17 -16.98
CA GLY A 466 -20.75 -10.93 -16.87
C GLY A 466 -21.14 -9.47 -16.57
N THR A 467 -20.25 -8.52 -16.84
CA THR A 467 -20.42 -7.09 -16.55
C THR A 467 -21.13 -6.32 -17.65
N SER A 468 -21.71 -7.00 -18.63
CA SER A 468 -22.37 -6.41 -19.82
C SER A 468 -23.50 -5.40 -19.49
N GLN A 469 -24.10 -5.47 -18.29
CA GLN A 469 -25.19 -4.55 -17.92
C GLN A 469 -24.71 -3.10 -17.68
N LEU A 470 -23.47 -2.88 -17.26
CA LEU A 470 -22.92 -1.54 -17.05
C LEU A 470 -22.71 -0.77 -18.37
N PHE A 471 -22.56 -1.48 -19.48
CA PHE A 471 -22.20 -0.90 -20.79
C PHE A 471 -23.32 -0.99 -21.83
N SER A 472 -24.44 -1.68 -21.56
CA SER A 472 -25.45 -2.03 -22.55
C SER A 472 -26.38 -0.87 -22.98
N ASN A 473 -26.33 0.29 -22.36
CA ASN A 473 -27.24 1.41 -22.70
C ASN A 473 -26.73 2.36 -23.79
N SER A 474 -25.59 2.10 -24.43
CA SER A 474 -24.99 3.02 -25.39
C SER A 474 -25.38 2.79 -26.88
N GLN A 475 -26.23 1.81 -27.19
CA GLN A 475 -26.61 1.52 -28.58
C GLN A 475 -28.04 1.91 -28.98
N ASN A 476 -28.81 2.56 -28.11
CA ASN A 476 -30.20 2.94 -28.38
C ASN A 476 -30.51 4.43 -28.17
N GLN A 477 -29.62 5.33 -28.54
CA GLN A 477 -29.94 6.76 -28.71
C GLN A 477 -29.33 7.31 -30.00
#